data_4327a4c8afea846394451b38ef039d68
#
_entry.id   4327a4c8afea846394451b38ef039d68
#
_cell.length_a   1.000
_cell.length_b   1.000
_cell.length_c   1.000
_cell.angle_alpha   90.00
_cell.angle_beta   90.00
_cell.angle_gamma   90.00
#
_symmetry.space_group_name_H-M   'P 1'
#
loop_
_entity.id
_entity.type
_entity.pdbx_description
1 polymer ?
#
loop_
_entity_poly.entity_id
_entity_poly.type
_entity_poly.pdbx_seq_one_letter_code
_entity_poly.pdbx_strand_id
1 'polypeptide(L)'
;MLNAAVPPINVLIVEDNIINLKLLEAFMKKLKVRWQTAMNGKEAVNKWRTGGFHLVLMDIQLPIMNGLEATKEIRRLERVNNIGVFSSSAASSTAPEKINSEVGEATGDDKLAQTALFKSPVIIVALTASSLQSDRHEALAAGCNDFLTKVSLVILLVLRKRALLTIE
;
A
#
# COMPACT_ATOMS: atom_id res chain seq x y z
N MET A 1 -21.75 16.39 -20.38
CA MET A 1 -21.22 15.15 -19.84
C MET A 1 -19.83 15.43 -19.29
N LEU A 2 -19.70 15.51 -17.97
CA LEU A 2 -18.39 15.68 -17.31
C LEU A 2 -17.64 14.34 -17.41
N ASN A 3 -16.73 14.23 -18.36
CA ASN A 3 -15.70 13.21 -18.34
C ASN A 3 -14.75 13.57 -17.20
N ALA A 4 -15.10 13.18 -15.98
CA ALA A 4 -14.17 13.20 -14.87
C ALA A 4 -13.10 12.15 -15.19
N ALA A 5 -11.98 12.58 -15.75
CA ALA A 5 -10.82 11.75 -15.93
C ALA A 5 -10.39 11.30 -14.55
N VAL A 6 -10.65 10.04 -14.20
CA VAL A 6 -10.12 9.44 -12.97
C VAL A 6 -8.59 9.56 -13.03
N PRO A 7 -7.95 10.21 -12.07
CA PRO A 7 -6.50 10.32 -12.07
C PRO A 7 -5.87 8.92 -12.15
N PRO A 8 -4.80 8.74 -12.92
CA PRO A 8 -4.19 7.44 -13.13
C PRO A 8 -3.69 6.87 -11.81
N ILE A 9 -4.29 5.78 -11.36
CA ILE A 9 -3.86 5.05 -10.17
C ILE A 9 -2.67 4.17 -10.54
N ASN A 10 -1.61 4.25 -9.72
CA ASN A 10 -0.46 3.36 -9.81
C ASN A 10 -0.49 2.36 -8.65
N VAL A 11 -0.38 1.10 -8.96
CA VAL A 11 -0.42 -0.02 -8.01
C VAL A 11 0.94 -0.71 -7.96
N LEU A 12 1.43 -1.00 -6.77
CA LEU A 12 2.55 -1.90 -6.55
C LEU A 12 2.00 -3.25 -6.10
N ILE A 13 2.28 -4.30 -6.87
CA ILE A 13 1.89 -5.68 -6.55
C ILE A 13 3.10 -6.40 -5.99
N VAL A 14 3.00 -6.91 -4.76
CA VAL A 14 4.08 -7.64 -4.10
C VAL A 14 3.63 -9.06 -3.86
N GLU A 15 4.15 -9.98 -4.66
CA GLU A 15 3.77 -11.39 -4.70
C GLU A 15 4.93 -12.20 -5.27
N ASP A 16 5.39 -13.24 -4.58
CA ASP A 16 6.49 -14.10 -5.03
C ASP A 16 6.03 -15.26 -5.91
N ASN A 17 4.77 -15.66 -5.80
CA ASN A 17 4.19 -16.71 -6.64
C ASN A 17 3.82 -16.17 -8.02
N ILE A 18 4.50 -16.66 -9.05
CA ILE A 18 4.31 -16.19 -10.44
C ILE A 18 2.88 -16.40 -10.96
N ILE A 19 2.16 -17.42 -10.51
CA ILE A 19 0.79 -17.70 -10.95
C ILE A 19 -0.15 -16.63 -10.37
N ASN A 20 -0.04 -16.35 -9.07
CA ASN A 20 -0.81 -15.32 -8.40
C ASN A 20 -0.50 -13.94 -8.99
N LEU A 21 0.78 -13.68 -9.23
CA LEU A 21 1.23 -12.43 -9.84
C LEU A 21 0.60 -12.21 -11.21
N LYS A 22 0.63 -13.21 -12.08
CA LYS A 22 0.02 -13.13 -13.43
C LYS A 22 -1.49 -12.91 -13.37
N LEU A 23 -2.16 -13.49 -12.38
CA LEU A 23 -3.58 -13.27 -12.16
C LEU A 23 -3.86 -11.81 -11.79
N LEU A 24 -3.08 -11.25 -10.85
CA LEU A 24 -3.19 -9.84 -10.44
C LEU A 24 -2.87 -8.88 -11.58
N GLU A 25 -1.81 -9.14 -12.36
CA GLU A 25 -1.45 -8.34 -13.54
C GLU A 25 -2.59 -8.32 -14.57
N ALA A 26 -3.18 -9.48 -14.87
CA ALA A 26 -4.32 -9.57 -15.79
C ALA A 26 -5.51 -8.74 -15.30
N PHE A 27 -5.72 -8.69 -13.98
CA PHE A 27 -6.75 -7.86 -13.38
C PHE A 27 -6.45 -6.38 -13.50
N MET A 28 -5.22 -5.94 -13.20
CA MET A 28 -4.80 -4.55 -13.35
C MET A 28 -4.96 -4.08 -14.80
N LYS A 29 -4.55 -4.92 -15.76
CA LYS A 29 -4.74 -4.66 -17.19
C LYS A 29 -6.22 -4.44 -17.54
N LYS A 30 -7.11 -5.28 -17.00
CA LYS A 30 -8.56 -5.15 -17.23
C LYS A 30 -9.13 -3.86 -16.63
N LEU A 31 -8.63 -3.44 -15.47
CA LEU A 31 -9.01 -2.18 -14.82
C LEU A 31 -8.39 -0.95 -15.48
N LYS A 32 -7.47 -1.12 -16.43
CA LYS A 32 -6.72 -0.05 -17.09
C LYS A 32 -5.94 0.83 -16.10
N VAL A 33 -5.49 0.27 -14.98
CA VAL A 33 -4.61 0.93 -14.02
C VAL A 33 -3.15 0.60 -14.33
N ARG A 34 -2.22 1.47 -13.93
CA ARG A 34 -0.78 1.21 -14.06
C ARG A 34 -0.34 0.37 -12.87
N TRP A 35 0.63 -0.51 -13.10
CA TRP A 35 1.21 -1.30 -12.02
C TRP A 35 2.69 -1.57 -12.22
N GLN A 36 3.35 -1.87 -11.13
CA GLN A 36 4.67 -2.48 -11.06
C GLN A 36 4.61 -3.68 -10.11
N THR A 37 5.58 -4.56 -10.20
CA THR A 37 5.63 -5.79 -9.41
C THR A 37 6.89 -5.85 -8.58
N ALA A 38 6.83 -6.53 -7.43
CA ALA A 38 7.97 -6.87 -6.59
C ALA A 38 7.82 -8.31 -6.10
N MET A 39 8.92 -9.05 -5.97
CA MET A 39 8.94 -10.46 -5.60
C MET A 39 9.25 -10.70 -4.13
N ASN A 40 9.56 -9.67 -3.36
CA ASN A 40 9.83 -9.71 -1.93
C ASN A 40 9.64 -8.34 -1.30
N GLY A 41 9.61 -8.30 0.04
CA GLY A 41 9.37 -7.06 0.77
C GLY A 41 10.46 -6.01 0.61
N LYS A 42 11.72 -6.42 0.48
CA LYS A 42 12.84 -5.49 0.28
C LYS A 42 12.75 -4.78 -1.07
N GLU A 43 12.43 -5.54 -2.12
CA GLU A 43 12.19 -4.98 -3.45
C GLU A 43 10.98 -4.03 -3.44
N ALA A 44 9.93 -4.40 -2.70
CA ALA A 44 8.74 -3.57 -2.55
C ALA A 44 9.07 -2.21 -1.92
N VAL A 45 9.83 -2.20 -0.81
CA VAL A 45 10.27 -0.95 -0.17
C VAL A 45 11.12 -0.11 -1.12
N ASN A 46 12.06 -0.73 -1.83
CA ASN A 46 12.93 -0.02 -2.77
C ASN A 46 12.12 0.61 -3.93
N LYS A 47 11.16 -0.11 -4.49
CA LYS A 47 10.27 0.42 -5.54
C LYS A 47 9.35 1.51 -5.00
N TRP A 48 8.77 1.31 -3.82
CA TRP A 48 7.94 2.33 -3.20
C TRP A 48 8.71 3.64 -2.97
N ARG A 49 9.98 3.58 -2.59
CA ARG A 49 10.85 4.76 -2.40
C ARG A 49 11.03 5.59 -3.67
N THR A 50 10.88 5.03 -4.85
CA THR A 50 10.92 5.80 -6.10
C THR A 50 9.69 6.71 -6.28
N GLY A 51 8.66 6.49 -5.49
CA GLY A 51 7.42 7.27 -5.46
C GLY A 51 6.41 6.88 -6.54
N GLY A 52 5.28 7.52 -6.50
CA GLY A 52 4.26 7.40 -7.53
C GLY A 52 3.22 6.31 -7.29
N PHE A 53 3.27 5.57 -6.19
CA PHE A 53 2.29 4.54 -5.86
C PHE A 53 1.16 5.06 -4.98
N HIS A 54 -0.07 4.72 -5.31
CA HIS A 54 -1.28 5.06 -4.57
C HIS A 54 -1.77 3.87 -3.73
N LEU A 55 -1.52 2.66 -4.23
CA LEU A 55 -1.96 1.40 -3.62
C LEU A 55 -0.82 0.38 -3.67
N VAL A 56 -0.62 -0.34 -2.58
CA VAL A 56 0.25 -1.52 -2.51
C VAL A 56 -0.61 -2.73 -2.17
N LEU A 57 -0.58 -3.75 -3.02
CA LEU A 57 -1.12 -5.07 -2.72
C LEU A 57 0.05 -5.92 -2.20
N MET A 58 0.07 -6.17 -0.90
CA MET A 58 1.20 -6.74 -0.19
C MET A 58 0.91 -8.16 0.27
N ASP A 59 1.51 -9.17 -0.36
CA ASP A 59 1.52 -10.51 0.21
C ASP A 59 2.24 -10.50 1.57
N ILE A 60 1.67 -11.15 2.57
CA ILE A 60 2.29 -11.27 3.89
C ILE A 60 3.46 -12.26 3.85
N GLN A 61 3.30 -13.38 3.16
CA GLN A 61 4.28 -14.47 3.10
C GLN A 61 5.24 -14.29 1.93
N LEU A 62 6.31 -13.54 2.16
CA LEU A 62 7.33 -13.25 1.16
C LEU A 62 8.72 -13.70 1.63
N PRO A 63 9.62 -14.06 0.70
CA PRO A 63 11.02 -14.34 1.02
C PRO A 63 11.79 -13.04 1.31
N ILE A 64 12.96 -13.17 1.95
CA ILE A 64 13.95 -12.10 2.25
C ILE A 64 13.43 -11.11 3.31
N MET A 65 12.32 -10.45 3.05
CA MET A 65 11.59 -9.55 3.93
C MET A 65 10.10 -9.82 3.72
N ASN A 66 9.39 -10.20 4.78
CA ASN A 66 7.96 -10.48 4.69
C ASN A 66 7.13 -9.20 4.52
N GLY A 67 5.85 -9.36 4.16
CA GLY A 67 5.00 -8.22 3.86
C GLY A 67 4.68 -7.33 5.08
N LEU A 68 4.67 -7.90 6.29
CA LEU A 68 4.46 -7.12 7.51
C LEU A 68 5.68 -6.26 7.84
N GLU A 69 6.88 -6.83 7.68
CA GLU A 69 8.15 -6.09 7.84
C GLU A 69 8.26 -4.96 6.82
N ALA A 70 7.95 -5.24 5.55
CA ALA A 70 7.94 -4.24 4.49
C ALA A 70 6.93 -3.11 4.78
N THR A 71 5.74 -3.46 5.26
CA THR A 71 4.72 -2.49 5.66
C THR A 71 5.21 -1.59 6.80
N LYS A 72 5.78 -2.17 7.86
CA LYS A 72 6.35 -1.41 8.98
C LYS A 72 7.42 -0.44 8.52
N GLU A 73 8.29 -0.89 7.60
CA GLU A 73 9.37 -0.05 7.06
C GLU A 73 8.82 1.09 6.20
N ILE A 74 7.84 0.85 5.34
CA ILE A 74 7.17 1.90 4.58
C ILE A 74 6.55 2.92 5.53
N ARG A 75 5.82 2.48 6.57
CA ARG A 75 5.21 3.38 7.56
C ARG A 75 6.24 4.17 8.36
N ARG A 76 7.39 3.56 8.68
CA ARG A 76 8.52 4.24 9.31
C ARG A 76 9.05 5.36 8.40
N LEU A 77 9.30 5.05 7.13
CA LEU A 77 9.79 6.00 6.15
C LEU A 77 8.79 7.14 5.89
N GLU A 78 7.50 6.86 5.84
CA GLU A 78 6.46 7.88 5.74
C GLU A 78 6.53 8.86 6.94
N ARG A 79 6.65 8.34 8.15
CA ARG A 79 6.74 9.19 9.37
C ARG A 79 7.97 10.08 9.36
N VAL A 80 9.17 9.53 9.09
CA VAL A 80 10.40 10.33 9.10
C VAL A 80 10.47 11.35 7.95
N ASN A 81 9.70 11.14 6.89
CA ASN A 81 9.57 12.09 5.78
C ASN A 81 8.31 12.99 5.89
N ASN A 82 7.63 12.99 7.03
CA ASN A 82 6.44 13.81 7.31
C ASN A 82 5.28 13.60 6.31
N ILE A 83 5.15 12.39 5.74
CA ILE A 83 4.04 12.05 4.85
C ILE A 83 2.79 11.81 5.71
N GLY A 84 1.69 12.52 5.40
CA GLY A 84 0.43 12.40 6.12
C GLY A 84 0.34 13.21 7.41
N VAL A 85 1.37 14.00 7.73
CA VAL A 85 1.29 14.96 8.83
C VAL A 85 0.62 16.24 8.31
N PHE A 86 -0.64 16.43 8.67
CA PHE A 86 -1.31 17.71 8.42
C PHE A 86 -0.86 18.68 9.51
N SER A 87 -0.16 19.75 9.12
CA SER A 87 0.06 20.88 10.02
C SER A 87 -1.30 21.46 10.39
N SER A 88 -1.83 21.10 11.55
CA SER A 88 -3.01 21.75 12.12
C SER A 88 -2.59 23.13 12.63
N SER A 89 -2.45 24.08 11.70
CA SER A 89 -2.40 25.51 12.03
C SER A 89 -3.83 26.02 12.24
N ALA A 90 -4.45 25.62 13.34
CA ALA A 90 -5.63 26.31 13.85
C ALA A 90 -5.37 26.57 15.33
N ALA A 91 -5.15 27.83 15.62
CA ALA A 91 -4.93 28.36 16.95
C ALA A 91 -6.04 27.94 17.92
N SER A 92 -5.66 27.32 19.03
CA SER A 92 -6.36 27.47 20.30
C SER A 92 -5.34 27.32 21.42
N SER A 93 -5.12 28.42 22.08
CA SER A 93 -4.31 28.59 23.28
C SER A 93 -4.87 27.76 24.43
N THR A 94 -4.12 26.79 24.93
CA THR A 94 -4.01 26.47 26.37
C THR A 94 -2.92 25.43 26.58
N ALA A 95 -1.93 25.84 27.35
CA ALA A 95 -0.91 25.12 28.12
C ALA A 95 -0.15 23.90 27.57
N PRO A 96 1.17 23.81 27.79
CA PRO A 96 2.05 22.86 27.15
C PRO A 96 2.13 21.56 27.95
N GLU A 97 1.57 20.49 27.46
CA GLU A 97 2.09 19.16 27.80
C GLU A 97 3.16 18.78 26.79
N LYS A 98 4.39 18.72 27.29
CA LYS A 98 5.56 18.23 26.57
C LYS A 98 5.37 16.75 26.26
N ILE A 99 4.79 16.44 25.10
CA ILE A 99 5.00 15.14 24.48
C ILE A 99 6.26 15.29 23.62
N ASN A 100 7.37 14.80 24.14
CA ASN A 100 8.60 14.60 23.37
C ASN A 100 8.34 13.53 22.32
N SER A 101 7.74 13.90 21.21
CA SER A 101 7.86 13.13 19.97
C SER A 101 9.08 13.67 19.23
N GLU A 102 10.24 13.11 19.53
CA GLU A 102 11.40 13.21 18.65
C GLU A 102 11.04 12.53 17.33
N VAL A 103 10.35 13.25 16.45
CA VAL A 103 10.31 12.91 15.05
C VAL A 103 11.65 13.33 14.49
N GLY A 104 12.62 12.41 14.53
CA GLY A 104 13.92 12.63 13.91
C GLY A 104 13.71 12.97 12.45
N GLU A 105 14.31 14.09 12.00
CA GLU A 105 14.34 14.41 10.57
C GLU A 105 14.99 13.25 9.79
N ALA A 106 14.42 12.91 8.63
CA ALA A 106 14.97 11.88 7.76
C ALA A 106 16.41 12.26 7.37
N THR A 107 17.37 11.40 7.68
CA THR A 107 18.79 11.61 7.38
C THR A 107 19.32 10.48 6.51
N GLY A 108 20.27 10.80 5.63
CA GLY A 108 20.93 9.80 4.79
C GLY A 108 19.96 8.99 3.91
N ASP A 109 20.07 7.67 3.98
CA ASP A 109 19.29 6.74 3.14
C ASP A 109 17.78 6.76 3.41
N ASP A 110 17.32 7.31 4.54
CA ASP A 110 15.90 7.41 4.87
C ASP A 110 15.20 8.59 4.17
N LYS A 111 15.96 9.53 3.62
CA LYS A 111 15.40 10.69 2.92
C LYS A 111 14.86 10.29 1.56
N LEU A 112 13.59 10.56 1.34
CA LEU A 112 12.95 10.37 0.04
C LEU A 112 13.17 11.59 -0.85
N ALA A 113 13.27 11.37 -2.18
CA ALA A 113 13.33 12.47 -3.12
C ALA A 113 12.04 13.31 -3.05
N GLN A 114 12.16 14.62 -3.21
CA GLN A 114 11.00 15.54 -3.17
C GLN A 114 9.90 15.16 -4.16
N THR A 115 10.28 14.59 -5.31
CA THR A 115 9.37 14.09 -6.34
C THR A 115 8.65 12.80 -5.94
N ALA A 116 9.18 12.06 -4.96
CA ALA A 116 8.58 10.83 -4.43
C ALA A 116 7.61 11.09 -3.27
N LEU A 117 7.60 12.31 -2.72
CA LEU A 117 6.79 12.67 -1.56
C LEU A 117 5.33 12.90 -1.98
N PHE A 118 4.47 11.99 -1.59
CA PHE A 118 3.03 12.23 -1.60
C PHE A 118 2.60 12.95 -0.32
N LYS A 119 1.58 13.77 -0.42
CA LYS A 119 0.98 14.41 0.77
C LYS A 119 0.26 13.40 1.67
N SER A 120 -0.17 12.28 1.12
CA SER A 120 -0.90 11.24 1.84
C SER A 120 -0.13 9.93 1.88
N PRO A 121 -0.21 9.17 2.98
CA PRO A 121 0.35 7.84 3.07
C PRO A 121 -0.20 6.92 1.97
N VAL A 122 0.64 5.99 1.49
CA VAL A 122 0.19 4.99 0.52
C VAL A 122 -0.83 4.04 1.16
N ILE A 123 -1.85 3.65 0.40
CA ILE A 123 -2.80 2.62 0.86
C ILE A 123 -2.12 1.25 0.71
N ILE A 124 -2.05 0.49 1.80
CA ILE A 124 -1.49 -0.87 1.81
C ILE A 124 -2.60 -1.84 2.17
N VAL A 125 -2.87 -2.78 1.26
CA VAL A 125 -3.81 -3.89 1.46
C VAL A 125 -3.01 -5.18 1.55
N ALA A 126 -3.10 -5.85 2.70
CA ALA A 126 -2.45 -7.13 2.90
C ALA A 126 -3.18 -8.24 2.15
N LEU A 127 -2.42 -9.11 1.47
CA LEU A 127 -2.90 -10.32 0.84
C LEU A 127 -2.48 -11.52 1.70
N THR A 128 -3.44 -12.32 2.16
CA THR A 128 -3.17 -13.48 3.01
C THR A 128 -3.80 -14.73 2.44
N ALA A 129 -3.17 -15.89 2.66
CA ALA A 129 -3.76 -17.18 2.34
C ALA A 129 -4.85 -17.58 3.34
N SER A 130 -4.82 -17.02 4.54
CA SER A 130 -5.68 -17.37 5.67
C SER A 130 -6.71 -16.27 5.96
N SER A 131 -7.87 -16.68 6.45
CA SER A 131 -8.92 -15.79 6.94
C SER A 131 -8.94 -15.65 8.46
N LEU A 132 -7.86 -16.04 9.15
CA LEU A 132 -7.79 -16.00 10.60
C LEU A 132 -7.81 -14.56 11.10
N GLN A 133 -8.50 -14.34 12.21
CA GLN A 133 -8.58 -13.05 12.89
C GLN A 133 -7.20 -12.55 13.34
N SER A 134 -6.30 -13.48 13.74
CA SER A 134 -4.91 -13.18 14.10
C SER A 134 -4.16 -12.48 12.96
N ASP A 135 -4.25 -13.04 11.76
CA ASP A 135 -3.54 -12.52 10.58
C ASP A 135 -4.03 -11.10 10.22
N ARG A 136 -5.34 -10.88 10.38
CA ARG A 136 -5.93 -9.56 10.22
C ARG A 136 -5.39 -8.56 11.24
N HIS A 137 -5.34 -8.95 12.52
CA HIS A 137 -4.83 -8.07 13.57
C HIS A 137 -3.36 -7.76 13.36
N GLU A 138 -2.55 -8.73 12.96
CA GLU A 138 -1.13 -8.53 12.65
C GLU A 138 -0.93 -7.57 11.47
N ALA A 139 -1.71 -7.73 10.40
CA ALA A 139 -1.65 -6.83 9.25
C ALA A 139 -2.00 -5.38 9.63
N LEU A 140 -3.08 -5.18 10.36
CA LEU A 140 -3.49 -3.85 10.82
C LEU A 140 -2.47 -3.26 11.80
N ALA A 141 -1.94 -4.07 12.74
CA ALA A 141 -0.90 -3.63 13.67
C ALA A 141 0.42 -3.27 12.98
N ALA A 142 0.73 -3.90 11.85
CA ALA A 142 1.88 -3.54 11.02
C ALA A 142 1.69 -2.21 10.27
N GLY A 143 0.44 -1.72 10.15
CA GLY A 143 0.10 -0.48 9.47
C GLY A 143 -0.59 -0.66 8.11
N CYS A 144 -1.08 -1.86 7.78
CA CYS A 144 -1.95 -2.05 6.63
C CYS A 144 -3.27 -1.31 6.83
N ASN A 145 -3.83 -0.79 5.75
CA ASN A 145 -5.14 -0.12 5.78
C ASN A 145 -6.29 -1.13 5.76
N ASP A 146 -6.07 -2.26 5.09
CA ASP A 146 -7.05 -3.32 4.96
C ASP A 146 -6.36 -4.66 4.68
N PHE A 147 -7.14 -5.74 4.66
CA PHE A 147 -6.64 -7.06 4.30
C PHE A 147 -7.63 -7.80 3.40
N LEU A 148 -7.13 -8.63 2.51
CA LEU A 148 -7.91 -9.49 1.65
C LEU A 148 -7.33 -10.90 1.66
N THR A 149 -8.20 -11.91 1.69
CA THR A 149 -7.73 -13.27 1.42
C THR A 149 -7.49 -13.48 -0.06
N LYS A 150 -6.45 -14.20 -0.43
CA LYS A 150 -6.15 -14.53 -1.83
C LYS A 150 -7.34 -15.26 -2.49
N VAL A 151 -8.07 -16.07 -1.75
CA VAL A 151 -9.29 -16.73 -2.22
C VAL A 151 -10.41 -15.73 -2.50
N SER A 152 -10.66 -14.78 -1.61
CA SER A 152 -11.65 -13.72 -1.82
C SER A 152 -11.33 -12.88 -3.05
N LEU A 153 -10.06 -12.60 -3.27
CA LEU A 153 -9.60 -11.87 -4.45
C LEU A 153 -9.91 -12.65 -5.73
N VAL A 154 -9.61 -13.96 -5.78
CA VAL A 154 -9.89 -14.82 -6.94
C VAL A 154 -11.40 -14.90 -7.20
N ILE A 155 -12.22 -15.05 -6.16
CA ILE A 155 -13.68 -15.08 -6.28
C ILE A 155 -14.21 -13.75 -6.85
N LEU A 156 -13.75 -12.61 -6.33
CA LEU A 156 -14.11 -11.29 -6.86
C LEU A 156 -13.75 -11.15 -8.34
N LEU A 157 -12.59 -11.67 -8.75
CA LEU A 157 -12.14 -11.68 -10.14
C LEU A 157 -13.03 -12.51 -11.04
N VAL A 158 -13.44 -13.70 -10.57
CA VAL A 158 -14.28 -14.63 -11.32
C VAL A 158 -15.72 -14.14 -11.41
N LEU A 159 -16.30 -13.66 -10.31
CA LEU A 159 -17.69 -13.18 -10.28
C LEU A 159 -17.87 -11.92 -11.13
N ARG A 160 -16.89 -11.00 -11.11
CA ARG A 160 -16.94 -9.81 -11.99
C ARG A 160 -16.81 -10.16 -13.47
N LYS A 161 -16.15 -11.27 -13.80
CA LYS A 161 -16.09 -11.79 -15.16
C LYS A 161 -17.48 -12.27 -15.63
N ARG A 162 -18.28 -12.88 -14.73
CA ARG A 162 -19.65 -13.31 -15.04
C ARG A 162 -20.62 -12.17 -15.20
N ALA A 163 -20.56 -11.15 -14.35
CA ALA A 163 -21.45 -10.00 -14.41
C ALA A 163 -21.31 -9.19 -15.72
N LEU A 164 -20.14 -9.22 -16.36
CA LEU A 164 -19.89 -8.54 -17.64
C LEU A 164 -20.33 -9.38 -18.87
N LEU A 165 -20.54 -10.69 -18.69
CA LEU A 165 -21.03 -11.58 -19.78
C LEU A 165 -22.56 -11.67 -19.81
N THR A 166 -23.26 -11.07 -18.86
CA THR A 166 -24.74 -11.12 -18.76
C THR A 166 -25.42 -9.81 -19.22
N ILE A 167 -24.64 -8.88 -19.80
CA ILE A 167 -25.13 -7.61 -20.35
C ILE A 167 -24.84 -7.59 -21.88
N GLU A 168 -25.21 -8.64 -22.56
CA GLU A 168 -25.43 -8.67 -24.03
C GLU A 168 -26.85 -9.15 -24.31
#